data_0d533c70f091ec0bf7133dc2949ecb79
#
_entry.id   0d533c70f091ec0bf7133dc2949ecb79
#
_cell.length_a   1.000
_cell.length_b   1.000
_cell.length_c   1.000
_cell.angle_alpha   90.00
_cell.angle_beta   90.00
_cell.angle_gamma   90.00
#
_symmetry.space_group_name_H-M   'P 1'
#
loop_
_entity.id
_entity.type
_entity.pdbx_description
1 polymer ?
#
loop_
_entity_poly.entity_id
_entity_poly.type
_entity_poly.pdbx_seq_one_letter_code
_entity_poly.pdbx_strand_id
1 'polypeptide(L)'
;MAQPLGSVSAGPGGWTHAQPAEAGFAPDLEARLDKAVADKRVWNLHGLVVARHGRLVLERYWEGQDFAWGRDIGRVAFKADTIHDLRSVTKSIVGLLYGIALAEGKVPPPEAPLFQSFPDYADLGADPARARLTLHHVLSMSMGTDWDETTVPYTNPANSEIAMEFSPDRYRYILERKVVMEPGKHWTYSGGATALLGRIIAAGTGTPLHAYARRVLFDPLGLGPTEWTVGRDSVPSAASGLRMAPRDLARIGHMLASGGAFQGARIVPATWLERCFTPVVSCDERRRFGYQWYLGDFVFGQPPRARLERWWGAFGNGGQRLFVLPTFEIVVAITAGNYDTPDQWVPPIRVMREVVLASLQ
;
A
#
# COMPACT_ATOMS: atom_id res chain seq x y z
N MET A 1 9.41 -28.62 31.87
CA MET A 1 8.62 -29.06 30.70
C MET A 1 7.47 -28.07 30.57
N ALA A 2 7.52 -27.18 29.58
CA ALA A 2 6.45 -26.25 29.30
C ALA A 2 5.37 -26.98 28.50
N GLN A 3 4.12 -26.89 28.94
CA GLN A 3 2.98 -27.46 28.23
C GLN A 3 2.80 -26.67 26.88
N PRO A 4 2.44 -27.35 25.78
CA PRO A 4 2.14 -26.70 24.54
C PRO A 4 0.85 -25.90 24.74
N LEU A 5 0.88 -24.58 24.36
CA LEU A 5 -0.27 -23.73 24.26
C LEU A 5 -1.30 -24.40 23.35
N GLY A 6 -2.50 -24.62 23.87
CA GLY A 6 -3.59 -25.25 23.17
C GLY A 6 -3.89 -24.53 21.83
N SER A 7 -4.16 -25.32 20.80
CA SER A 7 -4.56 -24.85 19.47
C SER A 7 -5.85 -24.04 19.60
N VAL A 8 -5.74 -22.73 19.57
CA VAL A 8 -6.90 -21.84 19.44
C VAL A 8 -7.42 -22.04 18.02
N SER A 9 -8.68 -22.44 17.89
CA SER A 9 -9.32 -22.65 16.59
C SER A 9 -9.21 -21.37 15.76
N ALA A 10 -8.65 -21.49 14.56
CA ALA A 10 -8.61 -20.38 13.63
C ALA A 10 -10.06 -19.98 13.28
N GLY A 11 -10.42 -18.72 13.55
CA GLY A 11 -11.68 -18.15 13.11
C GLY A 11 -11.78 -18.07 11.57
N PRO A 12 -12.93 -17.64 11.01
CA PRO A 12 -13.09 -17.51 9.56
C PRO A 12 -11.96 -16.71 8.94
N GLY A 13 -11.29 -17.26 7.89
CA GLY A 13 -10.16 -16.65 7.22
C GLY A 13 -8.80 -16.91 7.87
N GLY A 14 -8.69 -17.89 8.81
CA GLY A 14 -7.39 -18.34 9.36
C GLY A 14 -6.72 -17.36 10.34
N TRP A 15 -7.43 -16.34 10.84
CA TRP A 15 -6.97 -15.48 11.91
C TRP A 15 -7.31 -16.05 13.28
N THR A 16 -6.36 -16.00 14.22
CA THR A 16 -6.67 -16.15 15.64
C THR A 16 -7.15 -14.81 16.19
N HIS A 17 -8.08 -14.85 17.16
CA HIS A 17 -8.64 -13.67 17.79
C HIS A 17 -8.03 -13.46 19.18
N ALA A 18 -8.00 -12.21 19.63
CA ALA A 18 -7.64 -11.83 20.99
C ALA A 18 -8.60 -10.77 21.49
N GLN A 19 -8.93 -10.82 22.78
CA GLN A 19 -9.59 -9.69 23.41
C GLN A 19 -8.62 -8.50 23.50
N PRO A 20 -9.09 -7.24 23.43
CA PRO A 20 -8.23 -6.07 23.49
C PRO A 20 -7.20 -6.11 24.64
N ALA A 21 -7.63 -6.46 25.84
CA ALA A 21 -6.75 -6.54 27.02
C ALA A 21 -5.65 -7.59 26.88
N GLU A 22 -5.93 -8.75 26.28
CA GLU A 22 -4.96 -9.82 26.00
C GLU A 22 -3.91 -9.41 24.96
N ALA A 23 -4.27 -8.43 24.15
CA ALA A 23 -3.41 -7.85 23.13
C ALA A 23 -2.76 -6.54 23.58
N GLY A 24 -2.87 -6.16 24.87
CA GLY A 24 -2.26 -4.94 25.42
C GLY A 24 -2.95 -3.66 24.96
N PHE A 25 -4.24 -3.71 24.71
CA PHE A 25 -5.11 -2.54 24.56
C PHE A 25 -6.02 -2.36 25.76
N ALA A 26 -6.44 -1.15 26.01
CA ALA A 26 -7.49 -0.88 27.01
C ALA A 26 -8.81 -1.57 26.61
N PRO A 27 -9.61 -2.02 27.58
CA PRO A 27 -10.89 -2.71 27.31
C PRO A 27 -11.89 -1.88 26.50
N ASP A 28 -11.72 -0.56 26.50
CA ASP A 28 -12.60 0.41 25.84
C ASP A 28 -12.26 0.67 24.37
N LEU A 29 -11.35 -0.11 23.75
CA LEU A 29 -10.95 0.06 22.34
C LEU A 29 -12.15 0.15 21.39
N GLU A 30 -13.11 -0.78 21.52
CA GLU A 30 -14.33 -0.78 20.69
C GLU A 30 -15.22 0.42 20.98
N ALA A 31 -15.43 0.74 22.26
CA ALA A 31 -16.24 1.87 22.67
C ALA A 31 -15.67 3.22 22.19
N ARG A 32 -14.34 3.35 22.11
CA ARG A 32 -13.69 4.52 21.50
C ARG A 32 -14.01 4.64 20.02
N LEU A 33 -13.98 3.52 19.29
CA LEU A 33 -14.37 3.53 17.88
C LEU A 33 -15.84 3.92 17.71
N ASP A 34 -16.74 3.30 18.48
CA ASP A 34 -18.17 3.57 18.41
C ASP A 34 -18.47 5.04 18.72
N LYS A 35 -17.79 5.59 19.76
CA LYS A 35 -17.89 7.01 20.09
C LYS A 35 -17.36 7.90 18.96
N ALA A 36 -16.21 7.60 18.39
CA ALA A 36 -15.64 8.40 17.31
C ALA A 36 -16.54 8.42 16.05
N VAL A 37 -17.23 7.33 15.77
CA VAL A 37 -18.22 7.24 14.69
C VAL A 37 -19.49 8.02 15.04
N ALA A 38 -20.05 7.84 16.24
CA ALA A 38 -21.26 8.53 16.71
C ALA A 38 -21.06 10.05 16.74
N ASP A 39 -19.90 10.52 17.19
CA ASP A 39 -19.53 11.94 17.24
C ASP A 39 -19.15 12.52 15.86
N LYS A 40 -19.24 11.72 14.79
CA LYS A 40 -18.83 12.09 13.42
C LYS A 40 -17.37 12.57 13.34
N ARG A 41 -16.52 12.10 14.23
CA ARG A 41 -15.07 12.33 14.17
C ARG A 41 -14.41 11.42 13.14
N VAL A 42 -14.98 10.22 12.98
CA VAL A 42 -14.61 9.25 11.94
C VAL A 42 -15.88 8.97 11.14
N TRP A 43 -15.78 9.07 9.83
CA TRP A 43 -16.93 8.92 8.93
C TRP A 43 -16.60 8.12 7.69
N ASN A 44 -17.64 7.58 7.08
CA ASN A 44 -17.63 6.88 5.80
C ASN A 44 -16.57 5.76 5.72
N LEU A 45 -16.35 5.07 6.85
CA LEU A 45 -15.59 3.84 6.88
C LEU A 45 -16.42 2.71 6.25
N HIS A 46 -15.74 1.83 5.51
CA HIS A 46 -16.32 0.60 4.97
C HIS A 46 -15.77 -0.63 5.70
N GLY A 47 -14.51 -0.62 6.10
CA GLY A 47 -13.91 -1.66 6.89
C GLY A 47 -12.74 -1.15 7.74
N LEU A 48 -12.63 -1.70 8.94
CA LEU A 48 -11.50 -1.51 9.85
C LEU A 48 -11.09 -2.86 10.40
N VAL A 49 -9.81 -3.18 10.28
CA VAL A 49 -9.20 -4.37 10.87
C VAL A 49 -7.96 -3.93 11.66
N VAL A 50 -7.92 -4.27 12.93
CA VAL A 50 -6.77 -4.06 13.83
C VAL A 50 -6.26 -5.43 14.28
N ALA A 51 -5.00 -5.69 14.03
CA ALA A 51 -4.32 -6.89 14.50
C ALA A 51 -3.07 -6.52 15.29
N ARG A 52 -2.71 -7.34 16.28
CA ARG A 52 -1.48 -7.24 17.05
C ARG A 52 -0.90 -8.62 17.35
N HIS A 53 0.43 -8.76 17.22
CA HIS A 53 1.12 -10.04 17.44
C HIS A 53 0.49 -11.19 16.63
N GLY A 54 0.06 -10.92 15.39
CA GLY A 54 -0.58 -11.91 14.52
C GLY A 54 -2.00 -12.32 14.93
N ARG A 55 -2.60 -11.65 15.92
CA ARG A 55 -3.97 -11.90 16.37
C ARG A 55 -4.88 -10.72 15.99
N LEU A 56 -6.09 -11.02 15.53
CA LEU A 56 -7.11 -10.04 15.23
C LEU A 56 -7.73 -9.55 16.53
N VAL A 57 -7.70 -8.24 16.76
CA VAL A 57 -8.14 -7.61 18.03
C VAL A 57 -9.47 -6.89 17.84
N LEU A 58 -9.63 -6.21 16.71
CA LEU A 58 -10.84 -5.46 16.39
C LEU A 58 -11.09 -5.54 14.89
N GLU A 59 -12.33 -5.82 14.51
CA GLU A 59 -12.81 -5.62 13.14
C GLU A 59 -14.23 -5.08 13.15
N ARG A 60 -14.51 -4.17 12.21
CA ARG A 60 -15.82 -3.58 11.98
C ARG A 60 -16.02 -3.32 10.50
N TYR A 61 -17.25 -3.51 10.06
CA TYR A 61 -17.66 -3.29 8.68
C TYR A 61 -18.95 -2.50 8.66
N TRP A 62 -19.08 -1.62 7.68
CA TRP A 62 -20.24 -0.73 7.53
C TRP A 62 -20.79 -0.83 6.12
N GLU A 63 -22.01 -0.38 5.94
CA GLU A 63 -22.58 -0.17 4.62
C GLU A 63 -22.19 1.23 4.11
N GLY A 64 -21.86 1.33 2.83
CA GLY A 64 -21.54 2.61 2.21
C GLY A 64 -21.59 2.58 0.69
N GLN A 65 -21.58 3.77 0.09
CA GLN A 65 -21.47 3.93 -1.36
C GLN A 65 -20.06 3.56 -1.79
N ASP A 66 -19.92 2.69 -2.79
CA ASP A 66 -18.61 2.22 -3.25
C ASP A 66 -18.43 2.38 -4.77
N PHE A 67 -17.18 2.35 -5.18
CA PHE A 67 -16.75 2.50 -6.56
C PHE A 67 -15.71 1.43 -6.89
N ALA A 68 -15.81 0.85 -8.08
CA ALA A 68 -14.78 -0.02 -8.62
C ALA A 68 -13.98 0.77 -9.67
N TRP A 69 -12.83 1.27 -9.26
CA TRP A 69 -11.92 2.08 -10.09
C TRP A 69 -12.65 3.24 -10.82
N GLY A 70 -13.44 3.99 -10.05
CA GLY A 70 -14.23 5.13 -10.54
C GLY A 70 -15.61 4.80 -11.08
N ARG A 71 -15.92 3.52 -11.35
CA ARG A 71 -17.27 3.10 -11.72
C ARG A 71 -18.12 2.94 -10.46
N ASP A 72 -19.22 3.64 -10.38
CA ASP A 72 -20.21 3.49 -9.31
C ASP A 72 -20.77 2.06 -9.30
N ILE A 73 -20.70 1.40 -8.14
CA ILE A 73 -21.26 0.06 -7.90
C ILE A 73 -22.38 0.07 -6.86
N GLY A 74 -22.80 1.26 -6.42
CA GLY A 74 -23.92 1.44 -5.49
C GLY A 74 -23.54 1.25 -4.03
N ARG A 75 -24.57 1.09 -3.20
CA ARG A 75 -24.39 0.84 -1.77
C ARG A 75 -24.04 -0.63 -1.54
N VAL A 76 -22.96 -0.86 -0.79
CA VAL A 76 -22.43 -2.18 -0.47
C VAL A 76 -22.46 -2.38 1.04
N ALA A 77 -23.06 -3.48 1.51
CA ALA A 77 -22.96 -3.92 2.90
C ALA A 77 -21.65 -4.72 3.06
N PHE A 78 -20.60 -4.04 3.51
CA PHE A 78 -19.28 -4.64 3.62
C PHE A 78 -19.24 -5.70 4.72
N LYS A 79 -18.41 -6.72 4.49
CA LYS A 79 -18.13 -7.84 5.39
C LYS A 79 -16.65 -8.17 5.33
N ALA A 80 -16.22 -9.12 6.14
CA ALA A 80 -14.82 -9.55 6.26
C ALA A 80 -14.18 -10.00 4.94
N ASP A 81 -14.97 -10.58 4.04
CA ASP A 81 -14.58 -11.14 2.76
C ASP A 81 -14.95 -10.27 1.56
N THR A 82 -15.64 -9.14 1.79
CA THR A 82 -16.03 -8.23 0.71
C THR A 82 -14.80 -7.50 0.19
N ILE A 83 -14.48 -7.70 -1.09
CA ILE A 83 -13.37 -7.01 -1.73
C ILE A 83 -13.69 -5.52 -1.91
N HIS A 84 -12.70 -4.69 -1.64
CA HIS A 84 -12.78 -3.24 -1.72
C HIS A 84 -11.69 -2.69 -2.63
N ASP A 85 -11.97 -1.57 -3.28
CA ASP A 85 -11.01 -0.86 -4.11
C ASP A 85 -9.87 -0.28 -3.25
N LEU A 86 -8.65 -0.74 -3.46
CA LEU A 86 -7.50 -0.30 -2.67
C LEU A 86 -6.85 0.98 -3.19
N ARG A 87 -7.20 1.38 -4.43
CA ARG A 87 -6.55 2.52 -5.07
C ARG A 87 -5.02 2.42 -4.95
N SER A 88 -4.37 3.48 -4.61
CA SER A 88 -2.90 3.57 -4.59
C SER A 88 -2.19 2.71 -3.53
N VAL A 89 -2.90 2.05 -2.61
CA VAL A 89 -2.31 0.96 -1.81
C VAL A 89 -1.71 -0.12 -2.72
N THR A 90 -2.27 -0.28 -3.93
CA THR A 90 -1.76 -1.15 -5.00
C THR A 90 -0.27 -0.92 -5.28
N LYS A 91 0.18 0.32 -5.26
CA LYS A 91 1.59 0.69 -5.53
C LYS A 91 2.55 -0.02 -4.57
N SER A 92 2.21 -0.05 -3.28
CA SER A 92 3.02 -0.72 -2.27
C SER A 92 3.06 -2.24 -2.46
N ILE A 93 1.95 -2.83 -2.91
CA ILE A 93 1.90 -4.27 -3.25
C ILE A 93 2.82 -4.56 -4.44
N VAL A 94 2.78 -3.71 -5.49
CA VAL A 94 3.69 -3.84 -6.64
C VAL A 94 5.16 -3.71 -6.20
N GLY A 95 5.45 -2.83 -5.24
CA GLY A 95 6.79 -2.73 -4.64
C GLY A 95 7.26 -4.02 -3.98
N LEU A 96 6.36 -4.74 -3.28
CA LEU A 96 6.69 -6.05 -2.71
C LEU A 96 6.93 -7.11 -3.80
N LEU A 97 6.09 -7.13 -4.83
CA LEU A 97 6.23 -8.05 -5.97
C LEU A 97 7.55 -7.84 -6.71
N TYR A 98 8.00 -6.58 -6.84
CA TYR A 98 9.31 -6.29 -7.41
C TYR A 98 10.45 -6.94 -6.61
N GLY A 99 10.40 -6.84 -5.28
CA GLY A 99 11.41 -7.46 -4.42
C GLY A 99 11.43 -8.99 -4.45
N ILE A 100 10.25 -9.60 -4.59
CA ILE A 100 10.16 -11.05 -4.77
C ILE A 100 10.77 -11.45 -6.13
N ALA A 101 10.40 -10.74 -7.20
CA ALA A 101 10.93 -10.97 -8.55
C ALA A 101 12.45 -10.73 -8.62
N LEU A 102 12.97 -9.75 -7.86
CA LEU A 102 14.39 -9.49 -7.74
C LEU A 102 15.13 -10.66 -7.08
N ALA A 103 14.59 -11.21 -6.01
CA ALA A 103 15.16 -12.38 -5.34
C ALA A 103 15.10 -13.65 -6.20
N GLU A 104 14.11 -13.75 -7.08
CA GLU A 104 14.04 -14.81 -8.11
C GLU A 104 15.00 -14.57 -9.29
N GLY A 105 15.74 -13.46 -9.33
CA GLY A 105 16.61 -13.07 -10.45
C GLY A 105 15.85 -12.73 -11.74
N LYS A 106 14.59 -12.32 -11.63
CA LYS A 106 13.69 -12.06 -12.76
C LYS A 106 13.65 -10.61 -13.20
N VAL A 107 14.05 -9.69 -12.33
CA VAL A 107 14.09 -8.24 -12.62
C VAL A 107 15.47 -7.68 -12.27
N PRO A 108 15.89 -6.57 -12.91
CA PRO A 108 17.18 -5.95 -12.61
C PRO A 108 17.22 -5.36 -11.19
N PRO A 109 18.44 -5.16 -10.63
CA PRO A 109 18.59 -4.46 -9.34
C PRO A 109 18.21 -2.98 -9.46
N PRO A 110 17.87 -2.30 -8.34
CA PRO A 110 17.47 -0.90 -8.34
C PRO A 110 18.49 0.06 -8.97
N GLU A 111 19.75 -0.26 -8.92
CA GLU A 111 20.84 0.53 -9.46
C GLU A 111 20.96 0.46 -11.00
N ALA A 112 20.25 -0.48 -11.62
CA ALA A 112 20.27 -0.65 -13.06
C ALA A 112 19.66 0.56 -13.79
N PRO A 113 20.20 0.95 -14.96
CA PRO A 113 19.63 1.98 -15.80
C PRO A 113 18.20 1.63 -16.24
N LEU A 114 17.28 2.59 -16.14
CA LEU A 114 15.86 2.38 -16.45
C LEU A 114 15.65 1.84 -17.87
N PHE A 115 16.29 2.44 -18.86
CA PHE A 115 16.07 2.13 -20.28
C PHE A 115 16.58 0.75 -20.71
N GLN A 116 17.42 0.08 -19.90
CA GLN A 116 17.76 -1.33 -20.14
C GLN A 116 16.54 -2.25 -20.01
N SER A 117 15.53 -1.86 -19.24
CA SER A 117 14.28 -2.60 -19.10
C SER A 117 13.24 -2.25 -20.18
N PHE A 118 13.55 -1.28 -21.03
CA PHE A 118 12.64 -0.75 -22.05
C PHE A 118 13.34 -0.59 -23.40
N PRO A 119 13.82 -1.71 -24.03
CA PRO A 119 14.57 -1.65 -25.30
C PRO A 119 13.75 -1.08 -26.46
N ASP A 120 12.42 -1.25 -26.44
CA ASP A 120 11.52 -0.70 -27.47
C ASP A 120 11.47 0.84 -27.46
N TYR A 121 12.01 1.49 -26.43
CA TYR A 121 12.06 2.94 -26.23
C TYR A 121 13.50 3.47 -26.13
N ALA A 122 14.45 2.79 -26.77
CA ALA A 122 15.87 3.16 -26.75
C ALA A 122 16.12 4.57 -27.32
N ASP A 123 15.26 5.03 -28.23
CA ASP A 123 15.28 6.39 -28.76
C ASP A 123 15.16 7.45 -27.66
N LEU A 124 14.31 7.19 -26.66
CA LEU A 124 14.14 8.09 -25.51
C LEU A 124 15.32 8.02 -24.54
N GLY A 125 15.93 6.85 -24.39
CA GLY A 125 17.11 6.62 -23.55
C GLY A 125 18.39 7.29 -24.05
N ALA A 126 18.43 7.73 -25.32
CA ALA A 126 19.54 8.47 -25.89
C ALA A 126 19.65 9.91 -25.34
N ASP A 127 18.58 10.47 -24.76
CA ASP A 127 18.61 11.77 -24.11
C ASP A 127 19.49 11.71 -22.85
N PRO A 128 20.53 12.59 -22.71
CA PRO A 128 21.46 12.52 -21.59
C PRO A 128 20.82 12.70 -20.20
N ALA A 129 19.70 13.44 -20.11
CA ALA A 129 18.98 13.62 -18.86
C ALA A 129 18.25 12.33 -18.46
N ARG A 130 17.59 11.69 -19.40
CA ARG A 130 16.88 10.41 -19.19
C ARG A 130 17.82 9.23 -19.00
N ALA A 131 18.98 9.23 -19.65
CA ALA A 131 20.01 8.19 -19.51
C ALA A 131 20.50 8.01 -18.06
N ARG A 132 20.36 9.04 -17.22
CA ARG A 132 20.73 8.99 -15.79
C ARG A 132 19.66 8.33 -14.90
N LEU A 133 18.48 8.05 -15.43
CA LEU A 133 17.41 7.42 -14.67
C LEU A 133 17.73 5.96 -14.39
N THR A 134 17.53 5.56 -13.14
CA THR A 134 17.70 4.18 -12.68
C THR A 134 16.38 3.66 -12.09
N LEU A 135 16.29 2.37 -11.88
CA LEU A 135 15.14 1.75 -11.23
C LEU A 135 15.01 2.20 -9.77
N HIS A 136 16.10 2.63 -9.12
CA HIS A 136 16.06 3.29 -7.81
C HIS A 136 15.17 4.54 -7.83
N HIS A 137 15.32 5.38 -8.86
CA HIS A 137 14.51 6.59 -9.01
C HIS A 137 13.02 6.27 -9.27
N VAL A 138 12.75 5.18 -9.98
CA VAL A 138 11.38 4.69 -10.22
C VAL A 138 10.75 4.17 -8.91
N LEU A 139 11.47 3.30 -8.18
CA LEU A 139 11.03 2.72 -6.92
C LEU A 139 10.77 3.77 -5.84
N SER A 140 11.58 4.81 -5.78
CA SER A 140 11.48 5.89 -4.80
C SER A 140 10.63 7.09 -5.26
N MET A 141 10.06 7.04 -6.48
CA MET A 141 9.29 8.16 -7.06
C MET A 141 10.10 9.46 -7.08
N SER A 142 11.38 9.37 -7.46
CA SER A 142 12.30 10.50 -7.52
C SER A 142 12.96 10.67 -8.89
N MET A 143 12.25 10.33 -9.97
CA MET A 143 12.74 10.48 -11.35
C MET A 143 13.01 11.94 -11.73
N GLY A 144 12.38 12.91 -11.07
CA GLY A 144 12.53 14.33 -11.38
C GLY A 144 11.85 14.75 -12.68
N THR A 145 10.86 14.00 -13.15
CA THR A 145 10.11 14.29 -14.37
C THR A 145 8.97 15.29 -14.15
N ASP A 146 8.47 15.88 -15.23
CA ASP A 146 7.33 16.81 -15.27
C ASP A 146 5.98 16.08 -15.08
N TRP A 147 5.91 15.19 -14.12
CA TRP A 147 4.72 14.43 -13.75
C TRP A 147 3.90 15.21 -12.71
N ASP A 148 2.62 15.43 -12.99
CA ASP A 148 1.68 16.04 -12.04
C ASP A 148 0.43 15.20 -11.88
N GLU A 149 0.30 14.58 -10.72
CA GLU A 149 -0.81 13.70 -10.33
C GLU A 149 -1.51 14.20 -9.07
N THR A 150 -0.94 15.21 -8.39
CA THR A 150 -1.40 15.64 -7.08
C THR A 150 -2.00 17.04 -7.04
N THR A 151 -1.60 17.93 -7.94
CA THR A 151 -2.15 19.30 -8.02
C THR A 151 -3.33 19.39 -8.99
N VAL A 152 -3.42 18.47 -9.95
CA VAL A 152 -4.51 18.37 -10.93
C VAL A 152 -5.47 17.24 -10.50
N PRO A 153 -6.78 17.48 -10.36
CA PRO A 153 -7.75 16.45 -9.97
C PRO A 153 -7.79 15.28 -10.97
N TYR A 154 -8.07 14.07 -10.47
CA TYR A 154 -8.22 12.86 -11.31
C TYR A 154 -9.40 12.92 -12.30
N THR A 155 -10.32 13.85 -12.13
CA THR A 155 -11.39 14.14 -13.11
C THR A 155 -10.93 14.99 -14.30
N ASN A 156 -9.72 15.55 -14.24
CA ASN A 156 -9.16 16.41 -15.28
C ASN A 156 -8.23 15.59 -16.19
N PRO A 157 -8.43 15.61 -17.52
CA PRO A 157 -7.55 14.91 -18.47
C PRO A 157 -6.08 15.35 -18.44
N ALA A 158 -5.77 16.53 -17.89
CA ALA A 158 -4.39 17.00 -17.73
C ALA A 158 -3.65 16.34 -16.54
N ASN A 159 -4.36 15.62 -15.66
CA ASN A 159 -3.72 14.80 -14.64
C ASN A 159 -2.86 13.72 -15.30
N SER A 160 -1.60 13.60 -14.89
CA SER A 160 -0.64 12.74 -15.57
C SER A 160 -1.01 11.25 -15.51
N GLU A 161 -1.63 10.74 -14.42
CA GLU A 161 -2.11 9.36 -14.35
C GLU A 161 -3.30 9.15 -15.30
N ILE A 162 -4.23 10.09 -15.35
CA ILE A 162 -5.38 10.01 -16.26
C ILE A 162 -4.91 10.07 -17.72
N ALA A 163 -4.03 11.00 -18.06
CA ALA A 163 -3.46 11.10 -19.40
C ALA A 163 -2.73 9.83 -19.82
N MET A 164 -1.96 9.23 -18.91
CA MET A 164 -1.30 7.93 -19.11
C MET A 164 -2.30 6.81 -19.40
N GLU A 165 -3.36 6.70 -18.62
CA GLU A 165 -4.38 5.63 -18.77
C GLU A 165 -5.18 5.77 -20.08
N PHE A 166 -5.28 6.96 -20.62
CA PHE A 166 -5.92 7.23 -21.92
C PHE A 166 -4.95 7.27 -23.10
N SER A 167 -3.63 7.22 -22.86
CA SER A 167 -2.62 7.17 -23.89
C SER A 167 -2.70 5.86 -24.69
N PRO A 168 -2.50 5.88 -26.02
CA PRO A 168 -2.39 4.67 -26.82
C PRO A 168 -1.17 3.83 -26.46
N ASP A 169 -0.12 4.44 -25.92
CA ASP A 169 1.09 3.80 -25.39
C ASP A 169 1.45 4.46 -24.06
N ARG A 170 1.00 3.83 -22.95
CA ARG A 170 1.23 4.36 -21.60
C ARG A 170 2.71 4.43 -21.24
N TYR A 171 3.52 3.49 -21.73
CA TYR A 171 4.95 3.44 -21.38
C TYR A 171 5.72 4.52 -22.10
N ARG A 172 5.43 4.76 -23.38
CA ARG A 172 5.99 5.92 -24.09
C ARG A 172 5.60 7.22 -23.43
N TYR A 173 4.32 7.39 -23.06
CA TYR A 173 3.85 8.58 -22.35
C TYR A 173 4.64 8.84 -21.07
N ILE A 174 4.95 7.81 -20.26
CA ILE A 174 5.74 7.96 -19.04
C ILE A 174 7.20 8.27 -19.35
N LEU A 175 7.81 7.50 -20.25
CA LEU A 175 9.25 7.55 -20.53
C LEU A 175 9.67 8.81 -21.28
N GLU A 176 8.77 9.44 -22.04
CA GLU A 176 9.04 10.68 -22.77
C GLU A 176 8.93 11.94 -21.90
N ARG A 177 8.45 11.82 -20.63
CA ARG A 177 8.38 12.97 -19.72
C ARG A 177 9.74 13.65 -19.60
N LYS A 178 9.72 14.98 -19.57
CA LYS A 178 10.95 15.77 -19.43
C LYS A 178 11.50 15.62 -18.02
N VAL A 179 12.80 15.39 -17.90
CA VAL A 179 13.50 15.49 -16.62
C VAL A 179 13.71 16.98 -16.33
N VAL A 180 13.00 17.50 -15.34
CA VAL A 180 12.97 18.94 -15.00
C VAL A 180 13.64 19.22 -13.66
N MET A 181 13.94 18.18 -12.89
CA MET A 181 14.67 18.25 -11.62
C MET A 181 15.77 17.17 -11.58
N GLU A 182 16.74 17.35 -10.71
CA GLU A 182 17.80 16.34 -10.51
C GLU A 182 17.22 15.02 -9.98
N PRO A 183 17.39 13.89 -10.69
CA PRO A 183 16.92 12.58 -10.21
C PRO A 183 17.47 12.23 -8.84
N GLY A 184 16.63 11.65 -7.98
CA GLY A 184 16.98 11.27 -6.62
C GLY A 184 16.88 12.39 -5.58
N LYS A 185 16.63 13.65 -5.97
CA LYS A 185 16.61 14.79 -5.04
C LYS A 185 15.22 15.19 -4.56
N HIS A 186 14.21 14.97 -5.38
CA HIS A 186 12.85 15.41 -5.09
C HIS A 186 11.88 14.25 -5.27
N TRP A 187 10.95 14.13 -4.34
CA TRP A 187 9.84 13.20 -4.45
C TRP A 187 8.74 13.80 -5.33
N THR A 188 8.30 13.04 -6.32
CA THR A 188 7.14 13.37 -7.15
C THR A 188 6.23 12.16 -7.19
N TYR A 189 5.06 12.25 -6.56
CA TYR A 189 4.11 11.14 -6.56
C TYR A 189 3.72 10.76 -7.98
N SER A 190 3.91 9.48 -8.36
CA SER A 190 3.77 9.05 -9.75
C SER A 190 3.20 7.63 -9.87
N GLY A 191 1.97 7.55 -10.40
CA GLY A 191 1.38 6.29 -10.86
C GLY A 191 2.16 5.70 -12.04
N GLY A 192 2.70 6.57 -12.90
CA GLY A 192 3.56 6.15 -14.01
C GLY A 192 4.80 5.36 -13.57
N ALA A 193 5.45 5.80 -12.49
CA ALA A 193 6.58 5.07 -11.92
C ALA A 193 6.18 3.63 -11.57
N THR A 194 5.04 3.45 -10.93
CA THR A 194 4.57 2.09 -10.57
C THR A 194 4.11 1.30 -11.79
N ALA A 195 3.54 1.94 -12.81
CA ALA A 195 3.19 1.28 -14.07
C ALA A 195 4.45 0.70 -14.76
N LEU A 196 5.58 1.42 -14.75
CA LEU A 196 6.87 0.91 -15.22
C LEU A 196 7.31 -0.34 -14.44
N LEU A 197 7.20 -0.33 -13.10
CA LEU A 197 7.52 -1.51 -12.27
C LEU A 197 6.64 -2.71 -12.63
N GLY A 198 5.33 -2.49 -12.82
CA GLY A 198 4.41 -3.54 -13.23
C GLY A 198 4.81 -4.18 -14.57
N ARG A 199 5.23 -3.37 -15.55
CA ARG A 199 5.74 -3.85 -16.85
C ARG A 199 7.03 -4.67 -16.70
N ILE A 200 7.97 -4.17 -15.89
CA ILE A 200 9.25 -4.85 -15.64
C ILE A 200 9.01 -6.21 -15.00
N ILE A 201 8.14 -6.29 -14.01
CA ILE A 201 7.77 -7.55 -13.35
C ILE A 201 7.15 -8.51 -14.35
N ALA A 202 6.15 -8.07 -15.12
CA ALA A 202 5.47 -8.94 -16.09
C ALA A 202 6.42 -9.44 -17.18
N ALA A 203 7.27 -8.57 -17.71
CA ALA A 203 8.25 -8.94 -18.73
C ALA A 203 9.31 -9.90 -18.18
N GLY A 204 9.89 -9.61 -17.02
CA GLY A 204 10.97 -10.41 -16.43
C GLY A 204 10.50 -11.78 -15.94
N THR A 205 9.26 -11.88 -15.45
CA THR A 205 8.67 -13.14 -14.98
C THR A 205 7.98 -13.95 -16.07
N GLY A 206 7.71 -13.33 -17.23
CA GLY A 206 6.90 -13.93 -18.30
C GLY A 206 5.45 -14.21 -17.88
N THR A 207 4.95 -13.54 -16.84
CA THR A 207 3.64 -13.81 -16.24
C THR A 207 2.88 -12.49 -16.05
N PRO A 208 1.57 -12.41 -16.39
CA PRO A 208 0.77 -11.23 -16.11
C PRO A 208 0.82 -10.87 -14.62
N LEU A 209 0.88 -9.56 -14.30
CA LEU A 209 1.13 -9.04 -12.95
C LEU A 209 0.21 -9.65 -11.88
N HIS A 210 -1.10 -9.78 -12.15
CA HIS A 210 -2.06 -10.34 -11.20
C HIS A 210 -1.80 -11.84 -10.97
N ALA A 211 -1.54 -12.61 -12.01
CA ALA A 211 -1.23 -14.03 -11.90
C ALA A 211 0.09 -14.26 -11.14
N TYR A 212 1.09 -13.40 -11.37
CA TYR A 212 2.33 -13.41 -10.61
C TYR A 212 2.07 -13.12 -9.14
N ALA A 213 1.30 -12.06 -8.83
CA ALA A 213 0.93 -11.70 -7.46
C ALA A 213 0.20 -12.84 -6.72
N ARG A 214 -0.75 -13.50 -7.40
CA ARG A 214 -1.42 -14.68 -6.86
C ARG A 214 -0.41 -15.74 -6.45
N ARG A 215 0.45 -16.14 -7.38
CA ARG A 215 1.41 -17.24 -7.20
C ARG A 215 2.42 -16.99 -6.07
N VAL A 216 2.98 -15.75 -5.98
CA VAL A 216 4.13 -15.51 -5.11
C VAL A 216 3.81 -14.78 -3.81
N LEU A 217 2.65 -14.15 -3.70
CA LEU A 217 2.27 -13.36 -2.54
C LEU A 217 0.89 -13.74 -2.00
N PHE A 218 -0.16 -13.73 -2.83
CA PHE A 218 -1.53 -13.86 -2.33
C PHE A 218 -1.86 -15.30 -1.90
N ASP A 219 -1.57 -16.29 -2.74
CA ASP A 219 -1.83 -17.70 -2.43
C ASP A 219 -0.97 -18.21 -1.26
N PRO A 220 0.35 -17.90 -1.19
CA PRO A 220 1.16 -18.25 -0.02
C PRO A 220 0.68 -17.63 1.30
N LEU A 221 0.04 -16.47 1.25
CA LEU A 221 -0.60 -15.85 2.41
C LEU A 221 -2.02 -16.37 2.67
N GLY A 222 -2.57 -17.23 1.82
CA GLY A 222 -3.94 -17.73 1.93
C GLY A 222 -5.00 -16.63 1.77
N LEU A 223 -4.74 -15.64 0.90
CA LEU A 223 -5.69 -14.56 0.66
C LEU A 223 -6.89 -15.06 -0.17
N GLY A 224 -8.05 -14.49 0.12
CA GLY A 224 -9.27 -14.73 -0.60
C GLY A 224 -9.27 -14.21 -2.05
N PRO A 225 -10.45 -14.04 -2.65
CA PRO A 225 -10.59 -13.49 -3.99
C PRO A 225 -9.98 -12.10 -4.10
N THR A 226 -9.30 -11.84 -5.20
CA THR A 226 -8.79 -10.52 -5.56
C THR A 226 -9.15 -10.20 -7.00
N GLU A 227 -9.38 -8.93 -7.30
CA GLU A 227 -9.56 -8.42 -8.65
C GLU A 227 -8.46 -7.41 -8.95
N TRP A 228 -8.04 -7.32 -10.20
CA TRP A 228 -7.12 -6.28 -10.64
C TRP A 228 -7.65 -5.66 -11.92
N THR A 229 -8.12 -4.41 -11.82
CA THR A 229 -8.65 -3.69 -12.98
C THR A 229 -7.58 -3.55 -14.05
N VAL A 230 -7.96 -3.80 -15.30
CA VAL A 230 -7.10 -3.66 -16.47
C VAL A 230 -7.42 -2.37 -17.21
N GLY A 231 -6.39 -1.75 -17.78
CA GLY A 231 -6.53 -0.61 -18.66
C GLY A 231 -7.07 -1.02 -20.06
N ARG A 232 -7.13 -0.05 -20.96
CA ARG A 232 -7.58 -0.28 -22.36
C ARG A 232 -6.66 -1.21 -23.14
N ASP A 233 -5.41 -1.29 -22.74
CA ASP A 233 -4.38 -2.18 -23.29
C ASP A 233 -4.43 -3.60 -22.70
N SER A 234 -5.45 -3.91 -21.89
CA SER A 234 -5.61 -5.17 -21.16
C SER A 234 -4.49 -5.45 -20.14
N VAL A 235 -3.70 -4.46 -19.78
CA VAL A 235 -2.66 -4.57 -18.75
C VAL A 235 -3.24 -4.17 -17.39
N PRO A 236 -2.97 -4.93 -16.32
CA PRO A 236 -3.39 -4.54 -14.96
C PRO A 236 -2.86 -3.15 -14.59
N SER A 237 -3.75 -2.28 -14.07
CA SER A 237 -3.35 -0.96 -13.57
C SER A 237 -2.53 -1.14 -12.30
N ALA A 238 -1.20 -1.16 -12.46
CA ALA A 238 -0.25 -1.37 -11.38
C ALA A 238 -0.28 -0.24 -10.33
N ALA A 239 -0.75 0.94 -10.72
CA ALA A 239 -0.79 2.10 -9.84
C ALA A 239 -1.99 2.11 -8.89
N SER A 240 -3.14 1.48 -9.26
CA SER A 240 -4.39 1.73 -8.51
C SER A 240 -5.48 0.66 -8.66
N GLY A 241 -5.28 -0.39 -9.44
CA GLY A 241 -6.35 -1.30 -9.88
C GLY A 241 -6.67 -2.48 -8.96
N LEU A 242 -5.94 -2.71 -7.88
CA LEU A 242 -6.12 -3.88 -7.03
C LEU A 242 -7.33 -3.73 -6.09
N ARG A 243 -8.12 -4.78 -6.01
CA ARG A 243 -9.23 -4.95 -5.04
C ARG A 243 -8.99 -6.20 -4.20
N MET A 244 -9.13 -6.08 -2.88
CA MET A 244 -9.08 -7.21 -1.95
C MET A 244 -9.85 -6.89 -0.65
N ALA A 245 -10.10 -7.92 0.15
CA ALA A 245 -10.76 -7.75 1.43
C ALA A 245 -9.86 -7.05 2.45
N PRO A 246 -10.41 -6.22 3.37
CA PRO A 246 -9.61 -5.57 4.43
C PRO A 246 -8.84 -6.54 5.32
N ARG A 247 -9.39 -7.74 5.59
CA ARG A 247 -8.68 -8.80 6.34
C ARG A 247 -7.44 -9.29 5.60
N ASP A 248 -7.52 -9.40 4.28
CA ASP A 248 -6.41 -9.85 3.45
C ASP A 248 -5.31 -8.78 3.38
N LEU A 249 -5.71 -7.51 3.30
CA LEU A 249 -4.78 -6.40 3.41
C LEU A 249 -4.08 -6.39 4.78
N ALA A 250 -4.82 -6.65 5.88
CA ALA A 250 -4.23 -6.78 7.21
C ALA A 250 -3.25 -7.97 7.31
N ARG A 251 -3.52 -9.07 6.58
CA ARG A 251 -2.61 -10.23 6.55
C ARG A 251 -1.29 -9.91 5.86
N ILE A 252 -1.32 -9.12 4.80
CA ILE A 252 -0.10 -8.57 4.20
C ILE A 252 0.66 -7.74 5.23
N GLY A 253 -0.04 -6.86 5.97
CA GLY A 253 0.57 -6.07 7.04
C GLY A 253 1.19 -6.93 8.15
N HIS A 254 0.55 -8.03 8.54
CA HIS A 254 1.11 -8.98 9.51
C HIS A 254 2.38 -9.66 8.99
N MET A 255 2.39 -10.11 7.74
CA MET A 255 3.60 -10.64 7.10
C MET A 255 4.74 -9.61 7.13
N LEU A 256 4.45 -8.33 6.87
CA LEU A 256 5.45 -7.25 6.96
C LEU A 256 5.96 -7.05 8.39
N ALA A 257 5.07 -6.98 9.38
CA ALA A 257 5.44 -6.87 10.80
C ALA A 257 6.30 -8.05 11.27
N SER A 258 6.12 -9.23 10.65
CA SER A 258 6.92 -10.44 10.86
C SER A 258 8.19 -10.51 10.00
N GLY A 259 8.67 -9.35 9.49
CA GLY A 259 9.89 -9.26 8.70
C GLY A 259 9.84 -9.98 7.35
N GLY A 260 8.66 -10.12 6.75
CA GLY A 260 8.46 -10.78 5.45
C GLY A 260 8.22 -12.28 5.53
N ALA A 261 7.99 -12.82 6.73
CA ALA A 261 7.67 -14.23 6.94
C ALA A 261 6.18 -14.43 7.27
N PHE A 262 5.63 -15.57 6.87
CA PHE A 262 4.29 -15.99 7.23
C PHE A 262 4.25 -17.50 7.43
N GLN A 263 3.74 -17.97 8.56
CA GLN A 263 3.65 -19.39 8.92
C GLN A 263 4.98 -20.16 8.74
N GLY A 264 6.10 -19.53 9.09
CA GLY A 264 7.44 -20.09 8.97
C GLY A 264 8.09 -19.99 7.59
N ALA A 265 7.34 -19.62 6.55
CA ALA A 265 7.86 -19.40 5.20
C ALA A 265 8.28 -17.94 4.97
N ARG A 266 9.40 -17.72 4.27
CA ARG A 266 9.83 -16.39 3.81
C ARG A 266 9.06 -16.05 2.53
N ILE A 267 8.17 -15.07 2.59
CA ILE A 267 7.36 -14.60 1.45
C ILE A 267 8.07 -13.45 0.74
N VAL A 268 8.51 -12.44 1.51
CA VAL A 268 9.26 -11.32 0.98
C VAL A 268 10.65 -11.31 1.61
N PRO A 269 11.74 -11.15 0.84
CA PRO A 269 13.09 -11.08 1.39
C PRO A 269 13.24 -9.96 2.40
N ALA A 270 13.85 -10.25 3.56
CA ALA A 270 14.07 -9.25 4.62
C ALA A 270 14.93 -8.08 4.12
N THR A 271 15.96 -8.36 3.31
CA THR A 271 16.81 -7.34 2.69
C THR A 271 16.06 -6.41 1.75
N TRP A 272 14.98 -6.89 1.12
CA TRP A 272 14.10 -6.04 0.31
C TRP A 272 13.22 -5.16 1.19
N LEU A 273 12.65 -5.69 2.26
CA LEU A 273 11.87 -4.91 3.21
C LEU A 273 12.71 -3.80 3.86
N GLU A 274 13.97 -4.08 4.16
CA GLU A 274 14.90 -3.05 4.64
C GLU A 274 15.01 -1.89 3.63
N ARG A 275 15.16 -2.17 2.33
CA ARG A 275 15.14 -1.14 1.28
C ARG A 275 13.81 -0.41 1.18
N CYS A 276 12.68 -1.12 1.29
CA CYS A 276 11.35 -0.52 1.28
C CYS A 276 11.15 0.47 2.42
N PHE A 277 11.68 0.16 3.60
CA PHE A 277 11.43 0.92 4.83
C PHE A 277 12.61 1.80 5.26
N THR A 278 13.63 1.91 4.43
CA THR A 278 14.69 2.93 4.57
C THR A 278 14.27 4.20 3.82
N PRO A 279 14.25 5.36 4.49
CA PRO A 279 13.94 6.62 3.84
C PRO A 279 14.91 6.94 2.71
N VAL A 280 14.39 7.22 1.52
CA VAL A 280 15.16 7.66 0.34
C VAL A 280 15.00 9.15 0.12
N VAL A 281 13.75 9.65 0.20
CA VAL A 281 13.39 11.02 -0.10
C VAL A 281 12.27 11.49 0.81
N SER A 282 12.20 12.79 1.10
CA SER A 282 11.12 13.40 1.89
C SER A 282 9.94 13.73 0.99
N CYS A 283 8.73 13.33 1.41
CA CYS A 283 7.48 13.76 0.78
C CYS A 283 7.08 15.17 1.26
N ASP A 284 7.22 15.39 2.56
CA ASP A 284 6.95 16.65 3.26
C ASP A 284 7.72 16.67 4.61
N GLU A 285 7.39 17.62 5.48
CA GLU A 285 8.02 17.78 6.80
C GLU A 285 7.86 16.57 7.73
N ARG A 286 6.85 15.73 7.51
CA ARG A 286 6.43 14.64 8.42
C ARG A 286 6.57 13.26 7.80
N ARG A 287 6.58 13.17 6.47
CA ARG A 287 6.58 11.89 5.76
C ARG A 287 7.80 11.76 4.85
N ARG A 288 8.34 10.58 4.84
CA ARG A 288 9.42 10.15 3.96
C ARG A 288 8.91 9.02 3.08
N PHE A 289 9.62 8.73 2.03
CA PHE A 289 9.30 7.67 1.10
C PHE A 289 10.50 6.73 0.92
N GLY A 290 10.24 5.45 0.99
CA GLY A 290 11.19 4.40 0.63
C GLY A 290 10.86 3.84 -0.75
N TYR A 291 10.95 2.53 -0.93
CA TYR A 291 10.56 1.91 -2.18
C TYR A 291 9.06 1.57 -2.17
N GLN A 292 8.24 2.45 -2.77
CA GLN A 292 6.77 2.36 -2.87
C GLN A 292 6.03 2.39 -1.51
N TRP A 293 6.68 2.86 -0.44
CA TRP A 293 6.10 2.94 0.90
C TRP A 293 6.28 4.32 1.52
N TYR A 294 5.21 4.82 2.15
CA TYR A 294 5.28 5.97 3.04
C TYR A 294 5.85 5.56 4.39
N LEU A 295 6.67 6.44 4.95
CA LEU A 295 7.33 6.27 6.24
C LEU A 295 7.09 7.51 7.09
N GLY A 296 6.82 7.32 8.37
CA GLY A 296 6.62 8.43 9.29
C GLY A 296 6.61 7.99 10.74
N ASP A 297 6.24 8.92 11.61
CA ASP A 297 6.22 8.68 13.04
C ASP A 297 4.90 9.22 13.63
N PHE A 298 4.33 8.50 14.59
CA PHE A 298 3.29 9.00 15.47
C PHE A 298 3.90 9.38 16.81
N VAL A 299 3.40 10.45 17.43
CA VAL A 299 3.69 10.72 18.83
C VAL A 299 2.84 9.77 19.66
N PHE A 300 3.50 8.97 20.49
CA PHE A 300 2.87 8.05 21.43
C PHE A 300 3.20 8.43 22.87
N GLY A 301 2.20 8.35 23.76
CA GLY A 301 2.33 8.73 25.15
C GLY A 301 2.13 10.23 25.38
N GLN A 302 2.27 10.64 26.65
CA GLN A 302 2.14 12.03 27.09
C GLN A 302 3.48 12.53 27.65
N PRO A 303 3.77 13.85 27.58
CA PRO A 303 4.94 14.41 28.25
C PRO A 303 4.96 14.06 29.75
N PRO A 304 6.12 13.79 30.34
CA PRO A 304 7.46 13.77 29.74
C PRO A 304 7.84 12.45 29.06
N ARG A 305 6.95 11.48 28.95
CA ARG A 305 7.21 10.14 28.39
C ARG A 305 6.77 10.00 26.92
N ALA A 306 6.41 11.10 26.27
CA ALA A 306 6.07 11.07 24.85
C ALA A 306 7.29 10.64 24.01
N ARG A 307 7.07 9.75 23.05
CA ARG A 307 8.09 9.28 22.13
C ARG A 307 7.53 9.17 20.70
N LEU A 308 8.41 9.10 19.70
CA LEU A 308 8.04 8.86 18.33
C LEU A 308 8.00 7.36 18.06
N GLU A 309 6.88 6.90 17.50
CA GLU A 309 6.69 5.52 17.08
C GLU A 309 6.59 5.45 15.57
N ARG A 310 7.54 4.74 14.98
CA ARG A 310 7.64 4.59 13.52
C ARG A 310 6.45 3.81 12.97
N TRP A 311 6.00 4.22 11.80
CA TRP A 311 5.05 3.45 11.01
C TRP A 311 5.50 3.35 9.55
N TRP A 312 5.11 2.26 8.91
CA TRP A 312 5.13 2.07 7.47
C TRP A 312 3.70 2.13 6.96
N GLY A 313 3.48 2.79 5.82
CA GLY A 313 2.13 3.01 5.32
C GLY A 313 1.99 2.83 3.82
N ALA A 314 0.87 2.23 3.43
CA ALA A 314 0.37 2.22 2.07
C ALA A 314 -0.95 2.98 2.03
N PHE A 315 -1.04 3.97 1.13
CA PHE A 315 -2.13 4.95 1.11
C PHE A 315 -2.83 4.97 -0.24
N GLY A 316 -4.16 4.99 -0.22
CA GLY A 316 -5.01 5.09 -1.40
C GLY A 316 -6.07 6.17 -1.26
N ASN A 317 -6.47 6.72 -2.39
CA ASN A 317 -7.55 7.69 -2.51
C ASN A 317 -8.84 7.11 -1.89
N GLY A 318 -9.62 7.95 -1.24
CA GLY A 318 -10.84 7.55 -0.53
C GLY A 318 -10.64 7.18 0.93
N GLY A 319 -9.40 7.19 1.44
CA GLY A 319 -9.10 6.83 2.83
C GLY A 319 -8.62 5.38 2.99
N GLN A 320 -8.26 4.70 1.90
CA GLN A 320 -7.67 3.35 1.95
C GLN A 320 -6.30 3.42 2.62
N ARG A 321 -6.08 2.64 3.67
CA ARG A 321 -4.82 2.65 4.44
C ARG A 321 -4.43 1.25 4.90
N LEU A 322 -3.15 1.00 4.81
CA LEU A 322 -2.49 -0.01 5.62
C LEU A 322 -1.42 0.70 6.44
N PHE A 323 -1.53 0.64 7.76
CA PHE A 323 -0.47 1.03 8.69
C PHE A 323 0.14 -0.20 9.34
N VAL A 324 1.46 -0.21 9.42
CA VAL A 324 2.24 -1.20 10.19
C VAL A 324 3.11 -0.43 11.17
N LEU A 325 2.97 -0.74 12.45
CA LEU A 325 3.79 -0.19 13.55
C LEU A 325 4.69 -1.32 14.04
N PRO A 326 5.93 -1.42 13.53
CA PRO A 326 6.76 -2.60 13.75
C PRO A 326 7.15 -2.79 15.22
N THR A 327 7.40 -1.71 15.97
CA THR A 327 7.76 -1.77 17.39
C THR A 327 6.68 -2.41 18.25
N PHE A 328 5.41 -2.22 17.88
CA PHE A 328 4.26 -2.76 18.61
C PHE A 328 3.67 -4.01 17.97
N GLU A 329 4.19 -4.42 16.82
CA GLU A 329 3.59 -5.46 15.97
C GLU A 329 2.10 -5.22 15.69
N ILE A 330 1.72 -3.95 15.53
CA ILE A 330 0.36 -3.53 15.23
C ILE A 330 0.20 -3.33 13.72
N VAL A 331 -0.91 -3.85 13.20
CA VAL A 331 -1.36 -3.67 11.83
C VAL A 331 -2.76 -3.10 11.84
N VAL A 332 -2.98 -2.06 11.04
CA VAL A 332 -4.31 -1.46 10.86
C VAL A 332 -4.60 -1.33 9.38
N ALA A 333 -5.61 -2.07 8.90
CA ALA A 333 -6.15 -1.94 7.55
C ALA A 333 -7.48 -1.19 7.60
N ILE A 334 -7.61 -0.15 6.77
CA ILE A 334 -8.80 0.70 6.69
C ILE A 334 -9.23 0.79 5.23
N THR A 335 -10.52 0.56 5.00
CA THR A 335 -11.19 0.89 3.75
C THR A 335 -12.30 1.90 4.01
N ALA A 336 -12.50 2.84 3.08
CA ALA A 336 -13.45 3.93 3.25
C ALA A 336 -13.92 4.46 1.88
N GLY A 337 -15.05 5.15 1.88
CA GLY A 337 -15.69 5.69 0.68
C GLY A 337 -15.47 7.19 0.46
N ASN A 338 -14.42 7.80 1.05
CA ASN A 338 -14.16 9.24 0.94
C ASN A 338 -13.40 9.60 -0.36
N TYR A 339 -13.75 8.96 -1.48
CA TYR A 339 -13.05 9.15 -2.76
C TYR A 339 -13.09 10.62 -3.21
N ASP A 340 -11.94 11.09 -3.65
CA ASP A 340 -11.73 12.43 -4.23
C ASP A 340 -12.11 13.61 -3.32
N THR A 341 -12.26 13.37 -1.99
CA THR A 341 -12.47 14.45 -1.02
C THR A 341 -11.15 14.96 -0.45
N PRO A 342 -11.03 16.28 -0.19
CA PRO A 342 -9.78 16.87 0.32
C PRO A 342 -9.44 16.43 1.74
N ASP A 343 -10.41 15.94 2.49
CA ASP A 343 -10.30 15.50 3.88
C ASP A 343 -10.26 13.97 4.07
N GLN A 344 -10.16 13.21 2.97
CA GLN A 344 -10.11 11.73 2.97
C GLN A 344 -9.05 11.12 3.90
N TRP A 345 -8.04 11.88 4.25
CA TRP A 345 -6.96 11.47 5.14
C TRP A 345 -7.31 11.60 6.63
N VAL A 346 -8.35 12.40 6.98
CA VAL A 346 -8.71 12.72 8.38
C VAL A 346 -9.25 11.50 9.12
N PRO A 347 -10.27 10.74 8.63
CA PRO A 347 -10.80 9.60 9.35
C PRO A 347 -9.74 8.54 9.68
N PRO A 348 -8.88 8.09 8.75
CA PRO A 348 -7.85 7.11 9.07
C PRO A 348 -6.84 7.58 10.12
N ILE A 349 -6.44 8.84 10.09
CA ILE A 349 -5.50 9.38 11.08
C ILE A 349 -6.16 9.47 12.47
N ARG A 350 -7.45 9.80 12.54
CA ARG A 350 -8.20 9.79 13.79
C ARG A 350 -8.38 8.38 14.34
N VAL A 351 -8.67 7.39 13.49
CA VAL A 351 -8.68 5.98 13.91
C VAL A 351 -7.34 5.62 14.56
N MET A 352 -6.22 5.97 13.92
CA MET A 352 -4.90 5.69 14.49
C MET A 352 -4.68 6.38 15.84
N ARG A 353 -4.95 7.69 15.93
CA ARG A 353 -4.60 8.49 17.11
C ARG A 353 -5.58 8.34 18.25
N GLU A 354 -6.88 8.35 17.97
CA GLU A 354 -7.93 8.48 18.97
C GLU A 354 -8.52 7.12 19.38
N VAL A 355 -8.37 6.10 18.54
CA VAL A 355 -8.85 4.75 18.80
C VAL A 355 -7.69 3.82 19.10
N VAL A 356 -6.80 3.57 18.15
CA VAL A 356 -5.75 2.54 18.28
C VAL A 356 -4.67 2.95 19.28
N LEU A 357 -3.97 4.06 19.03
CA LEU A 357 -2.86 4.48 19.89
C LEU A 357 -3.33 4.96 21.27
N ALA A 358 -4.51 5.60 21.36
CA ALA A 358 -5.07 6.04 22.63
C ALA A 358 -5.51 4.88 23.53
N SER A 359 -5.72 3.68 22.99
CA SER A 359 -6.07 2.47 23.74
C SER A 359 -4.86 1.61 24.09
N LEU A 360 -3.68 1.91 23.56
CA LEU A 360 -2.48 1.09 23.77
C LEU A 360 -1.93 1.30 25.19
N GLN A 361 -1.68 0.19 25.92
CA GLN A 361 -1.17 0.15 27.29
C GLN A 361 0.32 -0.18 27.35
#